data_1594fc90df660fdb9a753cb74e051c2c
#
_entry.id   1594fc90df660fdb9a753cb74e051c2c
#
_cell.length_a   1.000
_cell.length_b   1.000
_cell.length_c   1.000
_cell.angle_alpha   90.00
_cell.angle_beta   90.00
_cell.angle_gamma   90.00
#
_symmetry.space_group_name_H-M   'P 1'
#
loop_
_entity.id
_entity.type
_entity.pdbx_description
1 polymer ?
#
loop_
_entity_poly.entity_id
_entity_poly.type
_entity_poly.pdbx_seq_one_letter_code
_entity_poly.pdbx_strand_id
1 'polypeptide(L)'
;MENKEIIAVIDLGTSNLKCAIFSFGIGELPKLIGFSKKKTKGIHNSIIVNMNDAIDSVRSCLIEAEKKSQISLNKINVLIDPTEIITTRLTKFKKTSGSKIEKNDVSFLLKEAKKQVELNDSRLSNIHIFNYKYVVDNKLFKDLPFNIYVDQFSQENVFLGVPKNILKNISEVFHSCDIEIGKFISCS
;
A
#
# COMPACT_ATOMS: atom_id res chain seq x y z
N MET A 1 11.97 -8.85 28.09
CA MET A 1 10.68 -8.56 27.46
C MET A 1 10.85 -8.85 25.98
N GLU A 2 10.15 -9.86 25.45
CA GLU A 2 10.18 -10.12 24.02
C GLU A 2 9.66 -8.89 23.28
N ASN A 3 10.44 -8.41 22.33
CA ASN A 3 10.08 -7.27 21.48
C ASN A 3 8.97 -7.75 20.54
N LYS A 4 7.70 -7.61 20.95
CA LYS A 4 6.56 -7.89 20.08
C LYS A 4 6.34 -6.71 19.15
N GLU A 5 6.33 -6.98 17.86
CA GLU A 5 5.95 -5.99 16.86
C GLU A 5 4.44 -5.78 16.90
N ILE A 6 3.99 -4.53 16.84
CA ILE A 6 2.59 -4.16 16.80
C ILE A 6 2.26 -3.63 15.40
N ILE A 7 1.23 -4.19 14.78
CA ILE A 7 0.68 -3.71 13.51
C ILE A 7 -0.78 -3.36 13.71
N ALA A 8 -1.12 -2.12 13.43
CA ALA A 8 -2.49 -1.64 13.40
C ALA A 8 -2.96 -1.40 11.97
N VAL A 9 -4.21 -1.74 11.70
CA VAL A 9 -4.85 -1.58 10.39
C VAL A 9 -6.26 -1.03 10.58
N ILE A 10 -6.65 -0.05 9.77
CA ILE A 10 -8.02 0.45 9.72
C ILE A 10 -8.58 0.35 8.31
N ASP A 11 -9.79 -0.20 8.18
CA ASP A 11 -10.57 -0.30 6.94
C ASP A 11 -11.55 0.89 6.87
N LEU A 12 -11.39 1.74 5.84
CA LEU A 12 -12.26 2.89 5.58
C LEU A 12 -13.48 2.49 4.75
N GLY A 13 -14.28 1.56 5.27
CA GLY A 13 -15.50 1.11 4.60
C GLY A 13 -16.62 2.15 4.61
N THR A 14 -17.46 2.15 3.57
CA THR A 14 -18.61 3.07 3.44
C THR A 14 -19.61 2.94 4.58
N SER A 15 -19.93 1.74 5.01
CA SER A 15 -20.93 1.49 6.06
C SER A 15 -20.33 1.43 7.46
N ASN A 16 -19.14 0.87 7.60
CA ASN A 16 -18.46 0.69 8.87
C ASN A 16 -16.95 0.88 8.72
N LEU A 17 -16.38 1.59 9.69
CA LEU A 17 -14.95 1.58 9.96
C LEU A 17 -14.63 0.35 10.81
N LYS A 18 -13.53 -0.33 10.50
CA LYS A 18 -13.02 -1.44 11.32
C LYS A 18 -11.55 -1.21 11.61
N CYS A 19 -11.17 -1.20 12.86
CA CYS A 19 -9.78 -1.10 13.28
C CYS A 19 -9.36 -2.39 13.97
N ALA A 20 -8.24 -2.96 13.56
CA ALA A 20 -7.66 -4.17 14.13
C ALA A 20 -6.21 -3.93 14.52
N ILE A 21 -5.83 -4.38 15.71
CA ILE A 21 -4.48 -4.28 16.27
C ILE A 21 -3.98 -5.70 16.49
N PHE A 22 -2.83 -6.00 15.88
CA PHE A 22 -2.18 -7.31 15.97
C PHE A 22 -0.84 -7.20 16.67
N SER A 23 -0.48 -8.23 17.43
CA SER A 23 0.86 -8.44 17.95
C SER A 23 1.53 -9.63 17.28
N PHE A 24 2.81 -9.50 16.99
CA PHE A 24 3.64 -10.53 16.36
C PHE A 24 4.82 -10.85 17.28
N GLY A 25 4.99 -12.13 17.64
CA GLY A 25 6.22 -12.67 18.20
C GLY A 25 7.11 -13.25 17.12
N ILE A 26 8.38 -13.42 17.41
CA ILE A 26 9.33 -14.05 16.46
C ILE A 26 8.91 -15.50 16.22
N GLY A 27 8.54 -15.83 14.98
CA GLY A 27 8.08 -17.17 14.60
C GLY A 27 6.65 -17.53 15.03
N GLU A 28 5.88 -16.58 15.59
CA GLU A 28 4.49 -16.76 15.99
C GLU A 28 3.52 -16.26 14.90
N LEU A 29 2.32 -16.85 14.88
CA LEU A 29 1.22 -16.31 14.08
C LEU A 29 0.74 -14.96 14.67
N PRO A 30 0.25 -14.05 13.81
CA PRO A 30 -0.30 -12.78 14.28
C PRO A 30 -1.47 -13.01 15.25
N LYS A 31 -1.42 -12.37 16.41
CA LYS A 31 -2.49 -12.41 17.42
C LYS A 31 -3.29 -11.11 17.40
N LEU A 32 -4.59 -11.21 17.18
CA LEU A 32 -5.50 -10.07 17.31
C LEU A 32 -5.63 -9.69 18.80
N ILE A 33 -5.22 -8.47 19.16
CA ILE A 33 -5.24 -7.98 20.55
C ILE A 33 -6.21 -6.81 20.76
N GLY A 34 -6.63 -6.14 19.69
CA GLY A 34 -7.64 -5.08 19.75
C GLY A 34 -8.46 -5.06 18.46
N PHE A 35 -9.77 -4.86 18.60
CA PHE A 35 -10.68 -4.73 17.46
C PHE A 35 -11.83 -3.78 17.81
N SER A 36 -12.13 -2.89 16.88
CA SER A 36 -13.31 -2.03 16.93
C SER A 36 -14.04 -2.02 15.61
N LYS A 37 -15.35 -1.79 15.66
CA LYS A 37 -16.21 -1.57 14.51
C LYS A 37 -17.16 -0.42 14.82
N LYS A 38 -17.16 0.63 14.01
CA LYS A 38 -18.02 1.80 14.15
C LYS A 38 -18.78 2.08 12.86
N LYS A 39 -19.96 2.66 12.99
CA LYS A 39 -20.68 3.17 11.83
C LYS A 39 -19.90 4.33 11.22
N THR A 40 -19.68 4.29 9.92
CA THR A 40 -18.97 5.33 9.19
C THR A 40 -19.83 6.58 9.06
N LYS A 41 -19.22 7.75 9.28
CA LYS A 41 -19.76 9.06 8.91
C LYS A 41 -18.67 9.87 8.23
N GLY A 42 -19.05 10.72 7.27
CA GLY A 42 -18.13 11.60 6.55
C GLY A 42 -17.21 10.91 5.53
N ILE A 43 -17.36 9.58 5.33
CA ILE A 43 -16.57 8.79 4.37
C ILE A 43 -17.51 7.97 3.48
N HIS A 44 -17.26 7.98 2.18
CA HIS A 44 -17.98 7.17 1.20
C HIS A 44 -17.00 6.63 0.16
N ASN A 45 -16.95 5.31 -0.06
CA ASN A 45 -16.00 4.63 -0.95
C ASN A 45 -14.55 5.09 -0.71
N SER A 46 -14.14 5.12 0.55
CA SER A 46 -12.83 5.63 1.01
C SER A 46 -12.52 7.08 0.60
N ILE A 47 -13.51 7.86 0.18
CA ILE A 47 -13.41 9.31 -0.11
C ILE A 47 -13.98 10.09 1.06
N ILE A 48 -13.26 11.12 1.53
CA ILE A 48 -13.75 12.01 2.58
C ILE A 48 -14.77 12.98 1.98
N VAL A 49 -16.02 12.87 2.44
CA VAL A 49 -17.13 13.74 1.98
C VAL A 49 -17.53 14.81 3.03
N ASN A 50 -17.16 14.57 4.30
CA ASN A 50 -17.27 15.55 5.37
C ASN A 50 -16.09 15.33 6.34
N MET A 51 -15.23 16.34 6.48
CA MET A 51 -13.97 16.22 7.23
C MET A 51 -14.23 16.00 8.73
N ASN A 52 -15.12 16.81 9.34
CA ASN A 52 -15.38 16.73 10.79
C ASN A 52 -16.02 15.39 11.17
N ASP A 53 -17.03 14.96 10.43
CA ASP A 53 -17.68 13.66 10.66
C ASP A 53 -16.71 12.49 10.47
N ALA A 54 -15.78 12.59 9.51
CA ALA A 54 -14.74 11.58 9.26
C ALA A 54 -13.75 11.51 10.44
N ILE A 55 -13.27 12.66 10.92
CA ILE A 55 -12.37 12.75 12.07
C ILE A 55 -13.03 12.12 13.31
N ASP A 56 -14.27 12.48 13.61
CA ASP A 56 -14.98 11.95 14.78
C ASP A 56 -15.22 10.44 14.68
N SER A 57 -15.56 9.94 13.50
CA SER A 57 -15.76 8.52 13.24
C SER A 57 -14.46 7.73 13.40
N VAL A 58 -13.37 8.21 12.81
CA VAL A 58 -12.05 7.56 12.88
C VAL A 58 -11.53 7.59 14.30
N ARG A 59 -11.56 8.76 14.97
CA ARG A 59 -11.14 8.91 16.38
C ARG A 59 -11.88 7.96 17.31
N SER A 60 -13.21 7.88 17.19
CA SER A 60 -14.02 6.95 17.98
C SER A 60 -13.64 5.49 17.75
N CYS A 61 -13.34 5.12 16.50
CA CYS A 61 -12.93 3.76 16.13
C CYS A 61 -11.55 3.43 16.73
N LEU A 62 -10.58 4.34 16.62
CA LEU A 62 -9.23 4.19 17.16
C LEU A 62 -9.24 4.03 18.68
N ILE A 63 -9.89 4.94 19.41
CA ILE A 63 -9.98 4.92 20.88
C ILE A 63 -10.55 3.60 21.40
N GLU A 64 -11.56 3.03 20.73
CA GLU A 64 -12.13 1.75 21.17
C GLU A 64 -11.16 0.58 20.92
N ALA A 65 -10.45 0.56 19.79
CA ALA A 65 -9.46 -0.47 19.51
C ALA A 65 -8.28 -0.41 20.50
N GLU A 66 -7.78 0.79 20.80
CA GLU A 66 -6.71 1.04 21.77
C GLU A 66 -7.12 0.60 23.18
N LYS A 67 -8.35 0.93 23.63
CA LYS A 67 -8.86 0.47 24.92
C LYS A 67 -8.87 -1.05 25.06
N LYS A 68 -9.24 -1.77 23.97
CA LYS A 68 -9.28 -3.24 24.00
C LYS A 68 -7.91 -3.87 23.96
N SER A 69 -6.95 -3.27 23.25
CA SER A 69 -5.56 -3.75 23.17
C SER A 69 -4.70 -3.30 24.34
N GLN A 70 -5.08 -2.26 25.06
CA GLN A 70 -4.28 -1.53 26.06
C GLN A 70 -2.98 -0.95 25.45
N ILE A 71 -3.00 -0.63 24.14
CA ILE A 71 -1.89 -0.05 23.41
C ILE A 71 -2.33 1.27 22.81
N SER A 72 -1.54 2.32 23.00
CA SER A 72 -1.70 3.60 22.29
C SER A 72 -0.99 3.52 20.94
N LEU A 73 -1.69 3.92 19.89
CA LEU A 73 -1.19 3.90 18.51
C LEU A 73 -0.59 5.25 18.15
N ASN A 74 0.56 5.23 17.51
CA ASN A 74 1.15 6.40 16.85
C ASN A 74 1.19 6.24 15.33
N LYS A 75 0.98 5.00 14.84
CA LYS A 75 1.05 4.66 13.42
C LYS A 75 0.04 3.57 13.05
N ILE A 76 -0.58 3.71 11.88
CA ILE A 76 -1.57 2.76 11.39
C ILE A 76 -1.46 2.57 9.86
N ASN A 77 -1.78 1.38 9.36
CA ASN A 77 -1.96 1.14 7.95
C ASN A 77 -3.44 1.33 7.58
N VAL A 78 -3.71 1.98 6.46
CA VAL A 78 -5.06 2.35 6.05
C VAL A 78 -5.46 1.53 4.83
N LEU A 79 -6.50 0.71 4.98
CA LEU A 79 -7.12 0.00 3.87
C LEU A 79 -8.11 0.96 3.18
N ILE A 80 -7.98 1.06 1.87
CA ILE A 80 -8.81 1.91 1.03
C ILE A 80 -9.29 1.15 -0.21
N ASP A 81 -10.49 1.48 -0.65
CA ASP A 81 -11.07 0.97 -1.89
C ASP A 81 -11.84 2.09 -2.62
N PRO A 82 -11.14 3.16 -3.06
CA PRO A 82 -11.78 4.22 -3.82
C PRO A 82 -12.13 3.72 -5.23
N THR A 83 -13.27 4.17 -5.74
CA THR A 83 -13.70 3.85 -7.12
C THR A 83 -12.76 4.39 -8.19
N GLU A 84 -11.88 5.31 -7.84
CA GLU A 84 -10.93 6.00 -8.73
C GLU A 84 -9.53 5.38 -8.74
N ILE A 85 -9.41 4.07 -8.49
CA ILE A 85 -8.12 3.37 -8.64
C ILE A 85 -7.81 3.21 -10.13
N ILE A 86 -6.63 3.70 -10.52
CA ILE A 86 -6.15 3.60 -11.90
C ILE A 86 -5.03 2.56 -11.96
N THR A 87 -5.25 1.54 -12.79
CA THR A 87 -4.23 0.51 -13.03
C THR A 87 -3.45 0.85 -14.29
N THR A 88 -2.14 1.04 -14.16
CA THR A 88 -1.24 1.28 -15.28
C THR A 88 -0.27 0.10 -15.43
N ARG A 89 -0.20 -0.47 -16.63
CA ARG A 89 0.81 -1.50 -16.98
C ARG A 89 1.90 -0.86 -17.80
N LEU A 90 3.15 -1.11 -17.42
CA LEU A 90 4.31 -0.59 -18.12
C LEU A 90 5.40 -1.63 -18.22
N THR A 91 5.87 -1.86 -19.44
CA THR A 91 7.02 -2.73 -19.73
C THR A 91 8.27 -1.89 -19.97
N LYS A 92 9.35 -2.22 -19.30
CA LYS A 92 10.69 -1.69 -19.57
C LYS A 92 11.61 -2.82 -19.97
N PHE A 93 12.53 -2.52 -20.88
CA PHE A 93 13.51 -3.50 -21.34
C PHE A 93 14.93 -2.98 -21.19
N LYS A 94 15.88 -3.90 -21.08
CA LYS A 94 17.32 -3.64 -21.09
C LYS A 94 18.03 -4.62 -22.02
N LYS A 95 18.90 -4.11 -22.88
CA LYS A 95 19.87 -4.92 -23.62
C LYS A 95 21.08 -5.15 -22.72
N THR A 96 21.48 -6.39 -22.58
CA THR A 96 22.64 -6.81 -21.76
C THR A 96 23.82 -7.24 -22.62
N SER A 97 23.57 -7.47 -23.94
CA SER A 97 24.60 -7.83 -24.94
C SER A 97 25.47 -9.01 -24.44
N GLY A 98 24.83 -10.08 -23.97
CA GLY A 98 25.50 -11.27 -23.48
C GLY A 98 26.05 -11.15 -22.04
N SER A 99 25.68 -10.12 -21.28
CA SER A 99 26.05 -10.03 -19.87
C SER A 99 25.05 -10.76 -18.98
N LYS A 100 25.43 -11.02 -17.72
CA LYS A 100 24.55 -11.62 -16.71
C LYS A 100 23.51 -10.62 -16.21
N ILE A 101 22.30 -11.11 -15.94
CA ILE A 101 21.26 -10.30 -15.25
C ILE A 101 21.64 -10.15 -13.78
N GLU A 102 21.70 -8.92 -13.29
CA GLU A 102 21.98 -8.56 -11.92
C GLU A 102 20.75 -7.93 -11.23
N LYS A 103 20.74 -7.94 -9.88
CA LYS A 103 19.68 -7.27 -9.10
C LYS A 103 19.58 -5.78 -9.39
N ASN A 104 20.71 -5.13 -9.69
CA ASN A 104 20.76 -3.72 -10.05
C ASN A 104 20.02 -3.41 -11.34
N ASP A 105 20.02 -4.34 -12.30
CA ASP A 105 19.31 -4.18 -13.57
C ASP A 105 17.79 -4.11 -13.36
N VAL A 106 17.27 -5.00 -12.52
CA VAL A 106 15.84 -5.02 -12.13
C VAL A 106 15.45 -3.73 -11.42
N SER A 107 16.27 -3.31 -10.46
CA SER A 107 16.04 -2.07 -9.71
C SER A 107 16.08 -0.84 -10.62
N PHE A 108 16.96 -0.82 -11.61
CA PHE A 108 17.06 0.22 -12.62
C PHE A 108 15.78 0.29 -13.46
N LEU A 109 15.32 -0.86 -14.02
CA LEU A 109 14.09 -0.89 -14.83
C LEU A 109 12.87 -0.46 -14.04
N LEU A 110 12.76 -0.88 -12.77
CA LEU A 110 11.67 -0.46 -11.89
C LEU A 110 11.70 1.06 -11.63
N LYS A 111 12.88 1.64 -11.40
CA LYS A 111 13.05 3.08 -11.20
C LYS A 111 12.65 3.88 -12.43
N GLU A 112 13.05 3.42 -13.62
CA GLU A 112 12.67 4.04 -14.89
C GLU A 112 11.16 3.93 -15.14
N ALA A 113 10.55 2.78 -14.82
CA ALA A 113 9.11 2.60 -14.93
C ALA A 113 8.34 3.55 -14.00
N LYS A 114 8.75 3.66 -12.73
CA LYS A 114 8.18 4.61 -11.77
C LYS A 114 8.21 6.04 -12.28
N LYS A 115 9.37 6.50 -12.72
CA LYS A 115 9.57 7.85 -13.24
C LYS A 115 8.63 8.12 -14.43
N GLN A 116 8.48 7.18 -15.33
CA GLN A 116 7.60 7.35 -16.48
C GLN A 116 6.13 7.42 -16.09
N VAL A 117 5.66 6.56 -15.17
CA VAL A 117 4.27 6.61 -14.68
C VAL A 117 3.98 7.93 -13.98
N GLU A 118 4.91 8.45 -13.16
CA GLU A 118 4.78 9.75 -12.50
C GLU A 118 4.75 10.93 -13.49
N LEU A 119 5.50 10.85 -14.59
CA LEU A 119 5.47 11.87 -15.65
C LEU A 119 4.18 11.81 -16.47
N ASN A 120 3.62 10.62 -16.69
CA ASN A 120 2.39 10.45 -17.47
C ASN A 120 1.16 11.02 -16.76
N ASP A 121 1.07 10.87 -15.45
CA ASP A 121 0.02 11.52 -14.63
C ASP A 121 0.56 11.88 -13.24
N SER A 122 0.97 13.14 -13.11
CA SER A 122 1.49 13.68 -11.85
C SER A 122 0.43 13.85 -10.75
N ARG A 123 -0.86 13.71 -11.08
CA ARG A 123 -1.98 13.80 -10.11
C ARG A 123 -2.16 12.52 -9.30
N LEU A 124 -1.60 11.40 -9.80
CA LEU A 124 -1.68 10.11 -9.14
C LEU A 124 -0.52 9.90 -8.16
N SER A 125 -0.79 9.10 -7.13
CA SER A 125 0.22 8.50 -6.25
C SER A 125 0.11 6.99 -6.36
N ASN A 126 1.22 6.33 -6.64
CA ASN A 126 1.26 4.87 -6.72
C ASN A 126 1.30 4.28 -5.31
N ILE A 127 0.24 3.59 -4.91
CA ILE A 127 0.12 2.94 -3.60
C ILE A 127 0.67 1.51 -3.63
N HIS A 128 0.57 0.82 -4.78
CA HIS A 128 1.15 -0.50 -5.01
C HIS A 128 1.84 -0.60 -6.35
N ILE A 129 2.89 -1.43 -6.38
CA ILE A 129 3.61 -1.79 -7.60
C ILE A 129 3.85 -3.30 -7.55
N PHE A 130 3.33 -4.00 -8.55
CA PHE A 130 3.52 -5.43 -8.70
C PHE A 130 4.40 -5.71 -9.91
N ASN A 131 5.34 -6.61 -9.75
CA ASN A 131 6.00 -7.21 -10.89
C ASN A 131 5.10 -8.32 -11.44
N TYR A 132 4.69 -8.17 -12.70
CA TYR A 132 3.74 -9.08 -13.32
C TYR A 132 4.42 -10.25 -14.04
N LYS A 133 5.44 -9.95 -14.85
CA LYS A 133 6.22 -10.95 -15.60
C LYS A 133 7.55 -10.40 -16.07
N TYR A 134 8.43 -11.33 -16.41
CA TYR A 134 9.67 -11.06 -17.13
C TYR A 134 9.67 -11.77 -18.49
N VAL A 135 10.30 -11.14 -19.47
CA VAL A 135 10.61 -11.78 -20.76
C VAL A 135 12.12 -11.69 -20.96
N VAL A 136 12.78 -12.83 -21.11
CA VAL A 136 14.22 -12.97 -21.27
C VAL A 136 14.48 -13.70 -22.56
N ASP A 137 15.18 -13.09 -23.50
CA ASP A 137 15.47 -13.62 -24.86
C ASP A 137 14.22 -14.26 -25.49
N ASN A 138 13.10 -13.51 -25.48
CA ASN A 138 11.77 -13.92 -26.00
C ASN A 138 11.09 -15.08 -25.25
N LYS A 139 11.60 -15.50 -24.08
CA LYS A 139 10.96 -16.52 -23.24
C LYS A 139 10.34 -15.86 -22.01
N LEU A 140 9.12 -16.30 -21.67
CA LEU A 140 8.36 -15.80 -20.53
C LEU A 140 8.83 -16.50 -19.24
N PHE A 141 9.05 -15.69 -18.18
CA PHE A 141 9.38 -16.14 -16.84
C PHE A 141 8.46 -15.46 -15.80
N LYS A 142 8.02 -16.22 -14.82
CA LYS A 142 7.31 -15.69 -13.66
C LYS A 142 8.29 -15.03 -12.69
N ASP A 143 9.40 -15.71 -12.43
CA ASP A 143 10.50 -15.24 -11.60
C ASP A 143 11.72 -14.99 -12.48
N LEU A 144 12.44 -13.89 -12.23
CA LEU A 144 13.61 -13.55 -13.02
C LEU A 144 14.75 -14.51 -12.73
N PRO A 145 15.30 -15.18 -13.75
CA PRO A 145 16.49 -15.98 -13.58
C PRO A 145 17.73 -15.07 -13.44
N PHE A 146 18.34 -15.05 -12.24
CA PHE A 146 19.55 -14.29 -11.98
C PHE A 146 20.82 -15.06 -12.38
N ASN A 147 21.90 -14.31 -12.63
CA ASN A 147 23.24 -14.82 -12.94
C ASN A 147 23.34 -15.66 -14.21
N ILE A 148 22.39 -15.53 -15.14
CA ILE A 148 22.47 -16.12 -16.47
C ILE A 148 22.84 -15.06 -17.50
N TYR A 149 23.59 -15.50 -18.53
CA TYR A 149 23.94 -14.66 -19.67
C TYR A 149 22.74 -14.56 -20.62
N VAL A 150 22.37 -13.33 -21.00
CA VAL A 150 21.25 -13.06 -21.89
C VAL A 150 21.56 -11.86 -22.78
N ASP A 151 20.90 -11.78 -23.93
CA ASP A 151 21.05 -10.63 -24.84
C ASP A 151 20.16 -9.46 -24.42
N GLN A 152 18.95 -9.77 -23.93
CA GLN A 152 18.00 -8.77 -23.47
C GLN A 152 17.01 -9.35 -22.48
N PHE A 153 16.48 -8.49 -21.62
CA PHE A 153 15.31 -8.83 -20.80
C PHE A 153 14.39 -7.63 -20.62
N SER A 154 13.14 -7.92 -20.38
CA SER A 154 12.13 -6.92 -20.04
C SER A 154 11.38 -7.31 -18.77
N GLN A 155 10.88 -6.28 -18.10
CA GLN A 155 10.07 -6.39 -16.89
C GLN A 155 8.77 -5.63 -17.10
N GLU A 156 7.65 -6.32 -16.95
CA GLU A 156 6.33 -5.70 -16.91
C GLU A 156 5.90 -5.46 -15.48
N ASN A 157 5.60 -4.21 -15.14
CA ASN A 157 5.11 -3.81 -13.83
C ASN A 157 3.68 -3.30 -13.93
N VAL A 158 2.89 -3.59 -12.91
CA VAL A 158 1.54 -3.07 -12.72
C VAL A 158 1.58 -2.07 -11.57
N PHE A 159 1.14 -0.85 -11.83
CA PHE A 159 1.06 0.24 -10.87
C PHE A 159 -0.41 0.49 -10.52
N LEU A 160 -0.73 0.53 -9.22
CA LEU A 160 -2.02 1.01 -8.75
C LEU A 160 -1.86 2.44 -8.27
N GLY A 161 -2.45 3.37 -9.02
CA GLY A 161 -2.45 4.80 -8.74
C GLY A 161 -3.78 5.25 -8.14
N VAL A 162 -3.71 6.14 -7.16
CA VAL A 162 -4.87 6.82 -6.54
C VAL A 162 -4.65 8.32 -6.64
N PRO A 163 -5.70 9.12 -6.91
CA PRO A 163 -5.59 10.58 -6.92
C PRO A 163 -4.99 11.12 -5.62
N LYS A 164 -3.97 11.98 -5.73
CA LYS A 164 -3.25 12.54 -4.57
C LYS A 164 -4.14 13.29 -3.60
N ASN A 165 -5.20 13.95 -4.08
CA ASN A 165 -6.15 14.68 -3.24
C ASN A 165 -6.94 13.72 -2.32
N ILE A 166 -7.32 12.53 -2.79
CA ILE A 166 -7.96 11.51 -1.95
C ILE A 166 -7.05 11.13 -0.79
N LEU A 167 -5.80 10.79 -1.10
CA LEU A 167 -4.81 10.41 -0.07
C LEU A 167 -4.51 11.56 0.90
N LYS A 168 -4.43 12.81 0.40
CA LYS A 168 -4.23 13.99 1.25
C LYS A 168 -5.37 14.21 2.22
N ASN A 169 -6.63 14.11 1.75
CA ASN A 169 -7.80 14.26 2.61
C ASN A 169 -7.85 13.18 3.69
N ILE A 170 -7.53 11.92 3.34
CA ILE A 170 -7.44 10.85 4.33
C ILE A 170 -6.30 11.14 5.32
N SER A 171 -5.13 11.58 4.83
CA SER A 171 -3.98 11.90 5.70
C SER A 171 -4.33 13.01 6.70
N GLU A 172 -5.12 14.00 6.30
CA GLU A 172 -5.57 15.08 7.19
C GLU A 172 -6.47 14.57 8.32
N VAL A 173 -7.37 13.59 8.02
CA VAL A 173 -8.20 12.96 9.05
C VAL A 173 -7.34 12.28 10.12
N PHE A 174 -6.33 11.51 9.71
CA PHE A 174 -5.45 10.80 10.65
C PHE A 174 -4.51 11.75 11.40
N HIS A 175 -4.00 12.76 10.73
CA HIS A 175 -3.19 13.81 11.36
C HIS A 175 -3.98 14.53 12.47
N SER A 176 -5.26 14.83 12.24
CA SER A 176 -6.17 15.40 13.25
C SER A 176 -6.48 14.45 14.42
N CYS A 177 -6.14 13.17 14.28
CA CYS A 177 -6.21 12.16 15.35
C CYS A 177 -4.85 11.86 15.99
N ASP A 178 -3.79 12.61 15.66
CA ASP A 178 -2.40 12.40 16.11
C ASP A 178 -1.83 11.03 15.72
N ILE A 179 -2.25 10.51 14.57
CA ILE A 179 -1.83 9.20 14.05
C ILE A 179 -1.08 9.37 12.71
N GLU A 180 0.10 8.77 12.61
CA GLU A 180 0.85 8.67 11.36
C GLU A 180 0.29 7.52 10.49
N ILE A 181 0.13 7.75 9.19
CA ILE A 181 -0.19 6.68 8.24
C ILE A 181 1.10 5.98 7.81
N GLY A 182 1.19 4.69 8.09
CA GLY A 182 2.32 3.86 7.66
C GLY A 182 2.27 3.56 6.17
N LYS A 183 1.16 2.99 5.72
CA LYS A 183 0.91 2.64 4.31
C LYS A 183 -0.57 2.75 3.97
N PHE A 184 -0.86 3.14 2.73
CA PHE A 184 -2.15 2.89 2.10
C PHE A 184 -2.12 1.52 1.43
N ILE A 185 -3.18 0.74 1.61
CA ILE A 185 -3.31 -0.61 1.06
C ILE A 185 -4.65 -0.70 0.34
N SER A 186 -4.64 -1.12 -0.93
CA SER A 186 -5.88 -1.38 -1.67
C SER A 186 -6.50 -2.69 -1.23
N CYS A 187 -7.83 -2.73 -1.09
CA CYS A 187 -8.60 -3.93 -0.80
C CYS A 187 -9.03 -4.68 -2.09
N SER A 188 -8.85 -4.06 -3.27
CA SER A 188 -9.22 -4.60 -4.60
C SER A 188 -8.04 -5.25 -5.30
#